data_8271525888532afb91efc11f983e5ba0
#
_entry.id   8271525888532afb91efc11f983e5ba0
#
_cell.length_a   1.000
_cell.length_b   1.000
_cell.length_c   1.000
_cell.angle_alpha   90.00
_cell.angle_beta   90.00
_cell.angle_gamma   90.00
#
_symmetry.space_group_name_H-M   'P 1'
#
loop_
_entity.id
_entity.type
_entity.pdbx_description
1 polymer ?
#
loop_
_entity_poly.entity_id
_entity_poly.type
_entity_poly.pdbx_seq_one_letter_code
_entity_poly.pdbx_strand_id
1 'polypeptide(L)'
;MIQVLVVDDSAFMRKLISDFIAQAPDMEVSATARNGEDALKKAADTQFDVMTLDVEMPVMDGFETLQQVMTKQPLPVVMLSSTTLEGTHHTIRALEYGAVDVVAKPSGSISLDLAKVKDELIHKIRAASVSRISKKTAKPEVVPPPAPKPESLGSAQPSFVTISTSTGGPRALQTVLKGLPGSLEAPIVIVQHMPPRFTKSLAERLDTLTELTVKEAEDGEPAQKGTAYIVPGDRHITFTEQGGNVILKLTKDAPVGGHRPSADYMLEGASLLTSYQHTSVVMTGMGYDGSRGLQKLKERCKCYVIAEHPSTAVVYGMPKAAVERVGADEQLPVEHIAASIVQAVSQSRH
;
A
#
# COMPACT_ATOMS: atom_id res chain seq x y z
N MET A 1 0.89 24.66 8.49
CA MET A 1 1.16 24.62 7.02
C MET A 1 2.27 23.62 6.80
N ILE A 2 2.08 22.65 5.90
CA ILE A 2 3.07 21.58 5.64
C ILE A 2 4.23 22.19 4.84
N GLN A 3 5.46 22.10 5.37
CA GLN A 3 6.67 22.64 4.78
C GLN A 3 7.30 21.60 3.84
N VAL A 4 7.30 21.86 2.52
CA VAL A 4 7.76 20.89 1.51
C VAL A 4 9.08 21.31 0.90
N LEU A 5 10.05 20.37 0.86
CA LEU A 5 11.26 20.45 0.06
C LEU A 5 11.05 19.72 -1.27
N VAL A 6 11.12 20.43 -2.40
CA VAL A 6 10.97 19.84 -3.75
C VAL A 6 12.35 19.60 -4.36
N VAL A 7 12.66 18.33 -4.67
CA VAL A 7 13.95 17.89 -5.20
C VAL A 7 13.77 17.21 -6.56
N ASP A 8 14.30 17.81 -7.61
CA ASP A 8 14.27 17.30 -9.00
C ASP A 8 15.36 18.02 -9.79
N ASP A 9 16.03 17.40 -10.73
CA ASP A 9 17.09 18.04 -11.53
C ASP A 9 16.54 18.97 -12.62
N SER A 10 15.32 18.69 -13.10
CA SER A 10 14.62 19.49 -14.10
C SER A 10 14.01 20.77 -13.48
N ALA A 11 14.45 21.94 -13.94
CA ALA A 11 13.86 23.21 -13.51
C ALA A 11 12.35 23.31 -13.84
N PHE A 12 11.94 22.68 -14.96
CA PHE A 12 10.53 22.61 -15.35
C PHE A 12 9.72 21.78 -14.34
N MET A 13 10.22 20.60 -13.96
CA MET A 13 9.53 19.73 -13.00
C MET A 13 9.48 20.35 -11.62
N ARG A 14 10.56 20.98 -11.14
CA ARG A 14 10.54 21.73 -9.87
C ARG A 14 9.46 22.80 -9.89
N LYS A 15 9.35 23.56 -10.97
CA LYS A 15 8.32 24.60 -11.12
C LYS A 15 6.91 24.00 -11.12
N LEU A 16 6.69 22.96 -11.93
CA LEU A 16 5.38 22.29 -12.05
C LEU A 16 4.90 21.72 -10.71
N ILE A 17 5.77 21.01 -9.99
CA ILE A 17 5.46 20.44 -8.67
C ILE A 17 5.18 21.56 -7.67
N SER A 18 5.98 22.64 -7.69
CA SER A 18 5.77 23.80 -6.83
C SER A 18 4.42 24.47 -7.11
N ASP A 19 4.02 24.58 -8.37
CA ASP A 19 2.71 25.14 -8.76
C ASP A 19 1.54 24.24 -8.32
N PHE A 20 1.73 22.91 -8.32
CA PHE A 20 0.72 21.99 -7.79
C PHE A 20 0.56 22.15 -6.27
N ILE A 21 1.66 22.24 -5.54
CA ILE A 21 1.66 22.42 -4.08
C ILE A 21 1.06 23.77 -3.70
N ALA A 22 1.38 24.85 -4.42
CA ALA A 22 0.84 26.18 -4.17
C ALA A 22 -0.70 26.30 -4.33
N GLN A 23 -1.35 25.33 -5.02
CA GLN A 23 -2.81 25.28 -5.12
C GLN A 23 -3.47 24.66 -3.88
N ALA A 24 -2.70 24.02 -2.99
CA ALA A 24 -3.21 23.44 -1.76
C ALA A 24 -3.03 24.42 -0.59
N PRO A 25 -4.12 24.84 0.08
CA PRO A 25 -4.04 25.89 1.09
C PRO A 25 -3.36 25.48 2.40
N ASP A 26 -3.10 24.20 2.59
CA ASP A 26 -2.55 23.60 3.80
C ASP A 26 -1.05 23.29 3.71
N MET A 27 -0.39 23.60 2.57
CA MET A 27 1.01 23.32 2.36
C MET A 27 1.72 24.41 1.56
N GLU A 28 3.04 24.48 1.69
CA GLU A 28 3.88 25.42 0.93
C GLU A 28 5.24 24.80 0.57
N VAL A 29 5.82 25.28 -0.52
CA VAL A 29 7.18 24.92 -0.93
C VAL A 29 8.14 25.86 -0.22
N SER A 30 8.83 25.35 0.82
CA SER A 30 9.78 26.14 1.61
C SER A 30 11.15 26.22 0.96
N ALA A 31 11.52 25.21 0.17
CA ALA A 31 12.74 25.23 -0.63
C ALA A 31 12.64 24.28 -1.83
N THR A 32 13.52 24.48 -2.82
CA THR A 32 13.72 23.55 -3.93
C THR A 32 15.21 23.17 -4.04
N ALA A 33 15.53 21.95 -4.46
CA ALA A 33 16.89 21.48 -4.68
C ALA A 33 17.03 20.84 -6.06
N ARG A 34 18.22 20.91 -6.66
CA ARG A 34 18.49 20.43 -8.03
C ARG A 34 19.18 19.07 -8.10
N ASN A 35 19.61 18.53 -6.98
CA ASN A 35 20.23 17.21 -6.83
C ASN A 35 20.25 16.83 -5.34
N GLY A 36 20.73 15.60 -5.04
CA GLY A 36 20.78 15.09 -3.68
C GLY A 36 21.67 15.87 -2.72
N GLU A 37 22.85 16.35 -3.19
CA GLU A 37 23.75 17.15 -2.33
C GLU A 37 23.12 18.48 -1.89
N ASP A 38 22.48 19.19 -2.82
CA ASP A 38 21.74 20.43 -2.54
C ASP A 38 20.56 20.17 -1.58
N ALA A 39 19.87 19.03 -1.77
CA ALA A 39 18.77 18.62 -0.89
C ALA A 39 19.26 18.35 0.54
N LEU A 40 20.34 17.57 0.71
CA LEU A 40 20.90 17.27 2.03
C LEU A 40 21.39 18.52 2.75
N LYS A 41 22.05 19.44 2.04
CA LYS A 41 22.48 20.73 2.60
C LYS A 41 21.29 21.52 3.15
N LYS A 42 20.22 21.66 2.34
CA LYS A 42 19.01 22.39 2.76
C LYS A 42 18.28 21.72 3.91
N ALA A 43 18.20 20.39 3.90
CA ALA A 43 17.59 19.63 4.98
C ALA A 43 18.37 19.75 6.31
N ALA A 44 19.69 19.96 6.25
CA ALA A 44 20.50 20.22 7.46
C ALA A 44 20.27 21.61 8.05
N ASP A 45 20.01 22.60 7.19
CA ASP A 45 19.88 24.01 7.59
C ASP A 45 18.42 24.40 7.94
N THR A 46 17.43 23.66 7.43
CA THR A 46 15.99 23.98 7.55
C THR A 46 15.18 22.74 7.83
N GLN A 47 14.19 22.87 8.72
CA GLN A 47 13.26 21.79 9.01
C GLN A 47 12.13 21.75 7.97
N PHE A 48 11.89 20.58 7.40
CA PHE A 48 10.79 20.31 6.49
C PHE A 48 9.90 19.20 7.05
N ASP A 49 8.62 19.20 6.68
CA ASP A 49 7.68 18.14 7.05
C ASP A 49 7.71 16.98 6.05
N VAL A 50 7.94 17.29 4.77
CA VAL A 50 7.98 16.30 3.66
C VAL A 50 9.01 16.72 2.62
N MET A 51 9.69 15.76 2.03
CA MET A 51 10.50 15.90 0.83
C MET A 51 9.84 15.18 -0.33
N THR A 52 9.65 15.84 -1.48
CA THR A 52 9.43 15.18 -2.76
C THR A 52 10.77 14.97 -3.44
N LEU A 53 11.08 13.75 -3.89
CA LEU A 53 12.42 13.38 -4.32
C LEU A 53 12.37 12.61 -5.65
N ASP A 54 12.98 13.19 -6.66
CA ASP A 54 13.19 12.50 -7.93
C ASP A 54 14.14 11.32 -7.79
N VAL A 55 13.86 10.24 -8.49
CA VAL A 55 14.71 9.04 -8.53
C VAL A 55 15.97 9.28 -9.35
N GLU A 56 15.86 9.89 -10.51
CA GLU A 56 16.94 10.04 -11.49
C GLU A 56 17.50 11.46 -11.45
N MET A 57 18.66 11.65 -10.82
CA MET A 57 19.33 12.94 -10.76
C MET A 57 20.85 12.80 -10.95
N PRO A 58 21.53 13.81 -11.54
CA PRO A 58 22.99 13.83 -11.63
C PRO A 58 23.63 14.12 -10.27
N VAL A 59 24.90 13.80 -10.13
CA VAL A 59 25.77 14.00 -8.96
C VAL A 59 25.44 13.06 -7.80
N MET A 60 24.23 13.06 -7.31
CA MET A 60 23.69 12.15 -6.28
C MET A 60 22.25 11.84 -6.65
N ASP A 61 21.96 10.57 -6.91
CA ASP A 61 20.63 10.11 -7.29
C ASP A 61 19.65 10.11 -6.10
N GLY A 62 18.36 9.88 -6.41
CA GLY A 62 17.32 9.91 -5.38
C GLY A 62 17.44 8.79 -4.37
N PHE A 63 17.94 7.62 -4.77
CA PHE A 63 18.10 6.49 -3.86
C PHE A 63 19.23 6.74 -2.85
N GLU A 64 20.38 7.22 -3.32
CA GLU A 64 21.50 7.61 -2.46
C GLU A 64 21.10 8.75 -1.51
N THR A 65 20.37 9.74 -2.05
CA THR A 65 19.82 10.85 -1.26
C THR A 65 18.90 10.33 -0.15
N LEU A 66 17.96 9.44 -0.48
CA LEU A 66 17.04 8.83 0.48
C LEU A 66 17.79 8.11 1.61
N GLN A 67 18.81 7.31 1.27
CA GLN A 67 19.61 6.59 2.27
C GLN A 67 20.27 7.55 3.25
N GLN A 68 20.84 8.64 2.75
CA GLN A 68 21.48 9.65 3.59
C GLN A 68 20.48 10.40 4.45
N VAL A 69 19.31 10.79 3.91
CA VAL A 69 18.21 11.41 4.67
C VAL A 69 17.76 10.49 5.79
N MET A 70 17.46 9.23 5.50
CA MET A 70 16.96 8.27 6.51
C MET A 70 17.98 7.97 7.60
N THR A 71 19.28 8.10 7.31
CA THR A 71 20.35 7.84 8.27
C THR A 71 20.68 9.05 9.14
N LYS A 72 20.80 10.23 8.52
CA LYS A 72 21.28 11.44 9.19
C LYS A 72 20.16 12.20 9.90
N GLN A 73 19.08 12.47 9.19
CA GLN A 73 17.93 13.24 9.65
C GLN A 73 16.66 12.71 8.99
N PRO A 74 16.06 11.64 9.54
CA PRO A 74 14.87 11.03 8.95
C PRO A 74 13.76 12.04 8.70
N LEU A 75 13.37 12.14 7.44
CA LEU A 75 12.34 13.05 6.92
C LEU A 75 11.38 12.25 6.03
N PRO A 76 10.05 12.44 6.12
CA PRO A 76 9.11 11.81 5.20
C PRO A 76 9.43 12.11 3.73
N VAL A 77 9.65 11.07 2.93
CA VAL A 77 9.99 11.20 1.51
C VAL A 77 8.90 10.58 0.64
N VAL A 78 8.40 11.36 -0.32
CA VAL A 78 7.56 10.90 -1.43
C VAL A 78 8.42 10.87 -2.70
N MET A 79 8.63 9.67 -3.25
CA MET A 79 9.43 9.52 -4.47
C MET A 79 8.66 10.01 -5.70
N LEU A 80 9.34 10.68 -6.60
CA LEU A 80 8.84 11.02 -7.94
C LEU A 80 9.58 10.14 -8.93
N SER A 81 8.86 9.36 -9.73
CA SER A 81 9.51 8.36 -10.60
C SER A 81 8.91 8.36 -12.00
N SER A 82 9.78 8.11 -12.98
CA SER A 82 9.33 7.77 -14.32
C SER A 82 8.59 6.42 -14.32
N THR A 83 7.68 6.22 -15.28
CA THR A 83 6.95 4.94 -15.45
C THR A 83 7.73 3.92 -16.28
N THR A 84 9.03 4.10 -16.48
CA THR A 84 9.92 3.13 -17.11
C THR A 84 10.10 1.91 -16.21
N LEU A 85 10.43 0.75 -16.77
CA LEU A 85 10.70 -0.47 -15.98
C LEU A 85 11.81 -0.22 -14.95
N GLU A 86 12.90 0.38 -15.35
CA GLU A 86 14.03 0.68 -14.47
C GLU A 86 13.63 1.65 -13.34
N GLY A 87 12.92 2.74 -13.67
CA GLY A 87 12.43 3.69 -12.68
C GLY A 87 11.47 3.06 -11.66
N THR A 88 10.58 2.15 -12.09
CA THR A 88 9.66 1.46 -11.16
C THR A 88 10.40 0.50 -10.23
N HIS A 89 11.41 -0.25 -10.70
CA HIS A 89 12.22 -1.11 -9.84
C HIS A 89 13.04 -0.32 -8.80
N HIS A 90 13.67 0.79 -9.20
CA HIS A 90 14.37 1.67 -8.27
C HIS A 90 13.43 2.23 -7.20
N THR A 91 12.22 2.59 -7.60
CA THR A 91 11.23 3.12 -6.68
C THR A 91 10.75 2.08 -5.66
N ILE A 92 10.49 0.83 -6.08
CA ILE A 92 10.12 -0.24 -5.13
C ILE A 92 11.24 -0.45 -4.10
N ARG A 93 12.50 -0.41 -4.52
CA ARG A 93 13.65 -0.45 -3.58
C ARG A 93 13.65 0.77 -2.65
N ALA A 94 13.35 1.97 -3.14
CA ALA A 94 13.28 3.17 -2.30
C ALA A 94 12.21 3.05 -1.20
N LEU A 95 11.04 2.46 -1.51
CA LEU A 95 10.00 2.19 -0.51
C LEU A 95 10.48 1.22 0.59
N GLU A 96 11.30 0.21 0.23
CA GLU A 96 11.93 -0.70 1.22
C GLU A 96 12.91 0.05 2.14
N TYR A 97 13.61 1.06 1.61
CA TYR A 97 14.57 1.87 2.36
C TYR A 97 13.95 2.98 3.18
N GLY A 98 12.64 3.14 3.15
CA GLY A 98 11.92 4.04 4.04
C GLY A 98 11.23 5.22 3.38
N ALA A 99 11.22 5.30 2.05
CA ALA A 99 10.29 6.23 1.38
C ALA A 99 8.85 5.89 1.77
N VAL A 100 8.04 6.93 2.00
CA VAL A 100 6.67 6.78 2.49
C VAL A 100 5.74 6.35 1.36
N ASP A 101 5.92 6.94 0.17
CA ASP A 101 5.08 6.66 -1.00
C ASP A 101 5.78 7.06 -2.30
N VAL A 102 5.13 6.82 -3.45
CA VAL A 102 5.59 7.17 -4.78
C VAL A 102 4.50 7.83 -5.60
N VAL A 103 4.88 8.80 -6.43
CA VAL A 103 4.04 9.41 -7.48
C VAL A 103 4.69 9.21 -8.83
N ALA A 104 3.93 8.77 -9.83
CA ALA A 104 4.40 8.72 -11.20
C ALA A 104 4.54 10.14 -11.76
N LYS A 105 5.70 10.45 -12.35
CA LYS A 105 5.91 11.72 -13.06
C LYS A 105 4.95 11.81 -14.26
N PRO A 106 4.40 12.99 -14.56
CA PRO A 106 3.54 13.15 -15.72
C PRO A 106 4.34 12.88 -17.00
N SER A 107 3.87 11.97 -17.83
CA SER A 107 4.45 11.64 -19.13
C SER A 107 3.66 12.35 -20.22
N GLY A 108 4.09 13.56 -20.60
CA GLY A 108 3.50 14.32 -21.71
C GLY A 108 2.63 15.53 -21.29
N SER A 109 2.18 16.28 -22.31
CA SER A 109 1.50 17.58 -22.16
C SER A 109 -0.02 17.51 -22.09
N ILE A 110 -0.63 16.37 -21.74
CA ILE A 110 -2.08 16.20 -21.73
C ILE A 110 -2.65 16.66 -20.39
N SER A 111 -3.48 17.69 -20.39
CA SER A 111 -4.01 18.39 -19.21
C SER A 111 -4.78 17.51 -18.19
N LEU A 112 -5.43 16.43 -18.65
CA LEU A 112 -6.19 15.53 -17.78
C LEU A 112 -5.28 14.65 -16.91
N ASP A 113 -4.12 14.23 -17.42
CA ASP A 113 -3.15 13.45 -16.66
C ASP A 113 -2.45 14.32 -15.61
N LEU A 114 -2.21 15.59 -15.92
CA LEU A 114 -1.61 16.55 -14.98
C LEU A 114 -2.51 16.80 -13.76
N ALA A 115 -3.82 16.91 -13.94
CA ALA A 115 -4.76 17.10 -12.84
C ALA A 115 -4.77 15.89 -11.88
N LYS A 116 -4.77 14.67 -12.43
CA LYS A 116 -4.71 13.43 -11.61
C LYS A 116 -3.41 13.34 -10.83
N VAL A 117 -2.27 13.60 -11.50
CA VAL A 117 -0.95 13.59 -10.84
C VAL A 117 -0.88 14.62 -9.74
N LYS A 118 -1.44 15.83 -9.96
CA LYS A 118 -1.52 16.87 -8.93
C LYS A 118 -2.30 16.38 -7.70
N ASP A 119 -3.51 15.86 -7.90
CA ASP A 119 -4.36 15.42 -6.80
C ASP A 119 -3.72 14.26 -6.02
N GLU A 120 -3.09 13.31 -6.73
CA GLU A 120 -2.34 12.22 -6.13
C GLU A 120 -1.14 12.73 -5.33
N LEU A 121 -0.35 13.64 -5.88
CA LEU A 121 0.81 14.24 -5.21
C LEU A 121 0.41 14.94 -3.91
N ILE A 122 -0.60 15.81 -3.97
CA ILE A 122 -1.11 16.54 -2.80
C ILE A 122 -1.60 15.56 -1.73
N HIS A 123 -2.35 14.53 -2.13
CA HIS A 123 -2.83 13.49 -1.22
C HIS A 123 -1.66 12.76 -0.52
N LYS A 124 -0.63 12.36 -1.27
CA LYS A 124 0.53 11.63 -0.74
C LYS A 124 1.44 12.51 0.11
N ILE A 125 1.59 13.80 -0.19
CA ILE A 125 2.30 14.74 0.67
C ILE A 125 1.57 14.88 2.02
N ARG A 126 0.24 15.01 2.04
CA ARG A 126 -0.55 15.02 3.28
C ARG A 126 -0.38 13.74 4.08
N ALA A 127 -0.44 12.59 3.42
CA ALA A 127 -0.22 11.30 4.06
C ALA A 127 1.20 11.21 4.66
N ALA A 128 2.20 11.66 3.91
CA ALA A 128 3.59 11.65 4.36
C ALA A 128 3.82 12.58 5.56
N SER A 129 3.21 13.78 5.59
CA SER A 129 3.40 14.74 6.68
C SER A 129 2.90 14.25 8.05
N VAL A 130 1.94 13.34 8.07
CA VAL A 130 1.42 12.72 9.30
C VAL A 130 1.98 11.32 9.55
N SER A 131 2.88 10.86 8.68
CA SER A 131 3.47 9.53 8.77
C SER A 131 4.42 9.41 9.96
N ARG A 132 4.44 8.22 10.56
CA ARG A 132 5.39 7.90 11.63
C ARG A 132 6.64 7.27 11.00
N ILE A 133 7.70 8.06 10.86
CA ILE A 133 9.00 7.50 10.49
C ILE A 133 9.61 6.91 11.77
N SER A 134 9.58 5.59 11.88
CA SER A 134 10.25 4.90 12.98
C SER A 134 11.77 4.98 12.76
N LYS A 135 12.49 5.65 13.65
CA LYS A 135 13.94 5.40 13.79
C LYS A 135 14.08 3.92 14.14
N LYS A 136 14.88 3.17 13.39
CA LYS A 136 15.24 1.76 13.66
C LYS A 136 15.94 1.61 15.00
N THR A 137 15.25 1.74 16.13
CA THR A 137 15.83 1.59 17.48
C THR A 137 14.89 1.00 18.52
N ALA A 138 13.89 0.23 18.12
CA ALA A 138 13.19 -0.59 19.09
C ALA A 138 13.17 -2.04 18.59
N LYS A 139 13.84 -2.95 19.32
CA LYS A 139 13.47 -4.36 19.26
C LYS A 139 11.96 -4.41 19.52
N PRO A 140 11.18 -5.12 18.69
CA PRO A 140 9.78 -5.32 18.98
C PRO A 140 9.68 -5.95 20.37
N GLU A 141 8.90 -5.33 21.24
CA GLU A 141 8.46 -6.00 22.45
C GLU A 141 7.61 -7.19 21.96
N VAL A 142 8.08 -8.39 22.18
CA VAL A 142 7.39 -9.62 21.80
C VAL A 142 6.17 -9.71 22.70
N VAL A 143 5.06 -9.15 22.26
CA VAL A 143 3.76 -9.45 22.84
C VAL A 143 3.43 -10.87 22.40
N PRO A 144 3.29 -11.83 23.33
CA PRO A 144 2.93 -13.20 22.97
C PRO A 144 1.59 -13.18 22.22
N PRO A 145 1.45 -13.99 21.15
CA PRO A 145 0.17 -14.11 20.46
C PRO A 145 -0.90 -14.51 21.47
N PRO A 146 -2.12 -13.93 21.37
CA PRO A 146 -3.23 -14.35 22.21
C PRO A 146 -3.47 -15.85 22.03
N ALA A 147 -3.66 -16.56 23.15
CA ALA A 147 -3.93 -17.99 23.13
C ALA A 147 -5.14 -18.30 22.25
N PRO A 148 -5.12 -19.37 21.44
CA PRO A 148 -6.20 -19.72 20.54
C PRO A 148 -7.49 -19.98 21.35
N LYS A 149 -8.56 -19.25 21.06
CA LYS A 149 -9.90 -19.60 21.54
C LYS A 149 -10.38 -20.80 20.73
N PRO A 150 -10.73 -21.92 21.36
CA PRO A 150 -11.31 -23.07 20.68
C PRO A 150 -12.81 -22.80 20.43
N GLU A 151 -13.18 -22.55 19.21
CA GLU A 151 -14.56 -22.63 18.68
C GLU A 151 -14.42 -22.82 17.17
N SER A 152 -15.10 -23.69 16.50
CA SER A 152 -16.34 -24.41 16.50
C SER A 152 -16.32 -25.48 15.39
N LEU A 153 -17.01 -26.57 15.62
CA LEU A 153 -17.41 -27.60 14.63
C LEU A 153 -18.33 -26.97 13.55
N GLY A 154 -17.77 -26.55 12.43
CA GLY A 154 -18.49 -26.06 11.26
C GLY A 154 -17.93 -26.71 10.01
N SER A 155 -18.77 -27.02 9.01
CA SER A 155 -18.38 -27.57 7.72
C SER A 155 -17.19 -26.80 7.14
N ALA A 156 -16.15 -27.51 6.71
CA ALA A 156 -14.92 -26.93 6.14
C ALA A 156 -15.24 -26.11 4.89
N GLN A 157 -15.41 -24.79 5.04
CA GLN A 157 -15.54 -23.88 3.91
C GLN A 157 -14.13 -23.50 3.41
N PRO A 158 -13.92 -23.38 2.09
CA PRO A 158 -12.66 -22.89 1.58
C PRO A 158 -12.42 -21.44 2.02
N SER A 159 -11.17 -21.08 2.29
CA SER A 159 -10.78 -19.76 2.72
C SER A 159 -10.43 -18.85 1.55
N PHE A 160 -10.74 -17.55 1.70
CA PHE A 160 -10.38 -16.49 0.76
C PHE A 160 -9.83 -15.29 1.54
N VAL A 161 -8.61 -14.86 1.21
CA VAL A 161 -7.93 -13.75 1.92
C VAL A 161 -7.91 -12.51 1.06
N THR A 162 -8.26 -11.36 1.65
CA THR A 162 -8.13 -10.05 1.01
C THR A 162 -7.25 -9.14 1.86
N ILE A 163 -6.37 -8.36 1.20
CA ILE A 163 -5.55 -7.35 1.88
C ILE A 163 -5.76 -6.01 1.19
N SER A 164 -6.03 -4.98 1.98
CA SER A 164 -6.25 -3.61 1.53
C SER A 164 -5.20 -2.69 2.14
N THR A 165 -4.46 -1.94 1.31
CA THR A 165 -3.38 -1.08 1.76
C THR A 165 -3.09 0.07 0.79
N SER A 166 -2.39 1.12 1.27
CA SER A 166 -2.05 2.31 0.48
C SER A 166 -0.67 2.85 0.88
N THR A 167 -0.56 4.08 1.35
CA THR A 167 0.69 4.72 1.81
C THR A 167 1.37 3.91 2.90
N GLY A 168 2.65 3.57 2.72
CA GLY A 168 3.41 2.64 3.58
C GLY A 168 3.14 1.15 3.29
N GLY A 169 2.16 0.87 2.41
CA GLY A 169 1.69 -0.48 2.08
C GLY A 169 2.77 -1.42 1.54
N PRO A 170 3.61 -1.03 0.59
CA PRO A 170 4.62 -1.94 0.04
C PRO A 170 5.55 -2.54 1.10
N ARG A 171 5.96 -1.73 2.09
CA ARG A 171 6.79 -2.21 3.22
C ARG A 171 6.00 -3.12 4.17
N ALA A 172 4.76 -2.76 4.47
CA ALA A 172 3.88 -3.58 5.30
C ALA A 172 3.57 -4.93 4.63
N LEU A 173 3.27 -4.95 3.32
CA LEU A 173 3.08 -6.17 2.52
C LEU A 173 4.31 -7.07 2.56
N GLN A 174 5.51 -6.52 2.42
CA GLN A 174 6.74 -7.28 2.52
C GLN A 174 6.86 -7.99 3.87
N THR A 175 6.52 -7.31 4.97
CA THR A 175 6.57 -7.90 6.31
C THR A 175 5.55 -9.03 6.46
N VAL A 176 4.31 -8.80 6.04
CA VAL A 176 3.23 -9.79 6.17
C VAL A 176 3.47 -11.00 5.26
N LEU A 177 3.74 -10.78 3.97
CA LEU A 177 3.87 -11.90 3.01
C LEU A 177 5.11 -12.77 3.31
N LYS A 178 6.21 -12.21 3.82
CA LYS A 178 7.37 -12.99 4.28
C LYS A 178 7.05 -13.95 5.43
N GLY A 179 6.07 -13.64 6.25
CA GLY A 179 5.64 -14.49 7.36
C GLY A 179 4.63 -15.56 6.98
N LEU A 180 4.17 -15.60 5.73
CA LEU A 180 3.20 -16.57 5.24
C LEU A 180 3.90 -17.76 4.58
N PRO A 181 3.50 -19.01 4.87
CA PRO A 181 4.07 -20.19 4.23
C PRO A 181 3.59 -20.32 2.78
N GLY A 182 4.43 -20.85 1.88
CA GLY A 182 4.06 -21.17 0.50
C GLY A 182 2.93 -22.20 0.39
N SER A 183 2.72 -22.98 1.44
CA SER A 183 1.61 -23.96 1.54
C SER A 183 0.30 -23.39 2.08
N LEU A 184 0.13 -22.07 2.11
CA LEU A 184 -1.10 -21.44 2.59
C LEU A 184 -2.30 -21.93 1.76
N GLU A 185 -3.30 -22.49 2.43
CA GLU A 185 -4.47 -23.13 1.80
C GLU A 185 -5.57 -22.14 1.39
N ALA A 186 -5.18 -20.92 1.05
CA ALA A 186 -6.07 -19.88 0.55
C ALA A 186 -5.37 -19.06 -0.54
N PRO A 187 -6.08 -18.54 -1.54
CA PRO A 187 -5.61 -17.44 -2.37
C PRO A 187 -5.64 -16.13 -1.58
N ILE A 188 -4.75 -15.22 -1.93
CA ILE A 188 -4.69 -13.87 -1.37
C ILE A 188 -4.88 -12.86 -2.50
N VAL A 189 -5.82 -11.92 -2.35
CA VAL A 189 -5.98 -10.82 -3.30
C VAL A 189 -5.69 -9.50 -2.61
N ILE A 190 -4.82 -8.69 -3.22
CA ILE A 190 -4.24 -7.50 -2.61
C ILE A 190 -4.57 -6.26 -3.44
N VAL A 191 -5.25 -5.30 -2.83
CA VAL A 191 -5.34 -3.94 -3.35
C VAL A 191 -4.28 -3.08 -2.67
N GLN A 192 -3.34 -2.61 -3.48
CA GLN A 192 -2.39 -1.56 -3.15
C GLN A 192 -2.66 -0.36 -4.05
N HIS A 193 -2.92 0.80 -3.48
CA HIS A 193 -3.12 2.02 -4.27
C HIS A 193 -1.78 2.46 -4.89
N MET A 194 -1.55 2.03 -6.10
CA MET A 194 -0.36 2.36 -6.88
C MET A 194 -0.69 2.54 -8.38
N PRO A 195 0.07 3.37 -9.10
CA PRO A 195 -0.10 3.51 -10.55
C PRO A 195 0.21 2.21 -11.30
N PRO A 196 -0.27 2.10 -12.57
CA PRO A 196 0.10 1.01 -13.47
C PRO A 196 1.63 0.84 -13.57
N ARG A 197 2.09 -0.38 -13.79
CA ARG A 197 3.49 -0.83 -13.85
C ARG A 197 4.17 -0.93 -12.48
N PHE A 198 3.88 -0.01 -11.53
CA PHE A 198 4.41 -0.13 -10.16
C PHE A 198 3.85 -1.35 -9.43
N THR A 199 2.57 -1.69 -9.66
CA THR A 199 1.94 -2.90 -9.13
C THR A 199 2.63 -4.17 -9.62
N LYS A 200 3.03 -4.21 -10.90
CA LYS A 200 3.80 -5.31 -11.47
C LYS A 200 5.19 -5.43 -10.83
N SER A 201 5.95 -4.33 -10.78
CA SER A 201 7.28 -4.32 -10.15
C SER A 201 7.22 -4.67 -8.66
N LEU A 202 6.15 -4.28 -7.96
CA LEU A 202 5.90 -4.68 -6.57
C LEU A 202 5.66 -6.18 -6.47
N ALA A 203 4.83 -6.76 -7.33
CA ALA A 203 4.56 -8.20 -7.36
C ALA A 203 5.85 -8.99 -7.61
N GLU A 204 6.59 -8.66 -8.66
CA GLU A 204 7.88 -9.28 -9.00
C GLU A 204 8.89 -9.21 -7.84
N ARG A 205 8.93 -8.07 -7.15
CA ARG A 205 9.81 -7.91 -6.00
C ARG A 205 9.39 -8.76 -4.81
N LEU A 206 8.10 -8.77 -4.48
CA LEU A 206 7.57 -9.58 -3.36
C LEU A 206 7.74 -11.06 -3.62
N ASP A 207 7.57 -11.51 -4.87
CA ASP A 207 7.79 -12.91 -5.27
C ASP A 207 9.22 -13.39 -4.95
N THR A 208 10.22 -12.53 -5.17
CA THR A 208 11.63 -12.86 -4.80
C THR A 208 11.90 -12.93 -3.30
N LEU A 209 10.99 -12.46 -2.45
CA LEU A 209 11.22 -12.28 -1.01
C LEU A 209 10.37 -13.21 -0.14
N THR A 210 9.44 -13.95 -0.71
CA THR A 210 8.43 -14.75 0.01
C THR A 210 8.41 -16.19 -0.48
N GLU A 211 7.82 -17.08 0.30
CA GLU A 211 7.59 -18.48 -0.11
C GLU A 211 6.32 -18.64 -0.98
N LEU A 212 5.44 -17.64 -0.92
CA LEU A 212 4.24 -17.60 -1.77
C LEU A 212 4.62 -17.30 -3.22
N THR A 213 3.83 -17.76 -4.17
CA THR A 213 3.85 -17.18 -5.51
C THR A 213 3.19 -15.81 -5.45
N VAL A 214 3.89 -14.74 -5.87
CA VAL A 214 3.32 -13.39 -5.91
C VAL A 214 3.34 -12.87 -7.33
N LYS A 215 2.17 -12.51 -7.86
CA LYS A 215 2.05 -11.98 -9.22
C LYS A 215 1.03 -10.85 -9.31
N GLU A 216 1.10 -10.07 -10.38
CA GLU A 216 0.00 -9.19 -10.75
C GLU A 216 -1.17 -10.02 -11.28
N ALA A 217 -2.40 -9.71 -10.86
CA ALA A 217 -3.60 -10.44 -11.27
C ALA A 217 -3.88 -10.31 -12.77
N GLU A 218 -4.31 -11.39 -13.39
CA GLU A 218 -4.73 -11.46 -14.80
C GLU A 218 -6.24 -11.68 -14.92
N ASP A 219 -6.86 -11.10 -15.94
CA ASP A 219 -8.30 -11.26 -16.15
C ASP A 219 -8.66 -12.67 -16.56
N GLY A 220 -9.62 -13.28 -15.88
CA GLY A 220 -10.13 -14.62 -16.19
C GLY A 220 -9.31 -15.77 -15.59
N GLU A 221 -8.25 -15.51 -14.82
CA GLU A 221 -7.48 -16.59 -14.20
C GLU A 221 -8.16 -17.14 -12.93
N PRO A 222 -7.99 -18.44 -12.63
CA PRO A 222 -8.45 -19.03 -11.38
C PRO A 222 -7.52 -18.63 -10.22
N ALA A 223 -8.11 -18.22 -9.10
CA ALA A 223 -7.36 -17.93 -7.87
C ALA A 223 -6.84 -19.25 -7.24
N GLN A 224 -5.53 -19.38 -7.11
CA GLN A 224 -4.85 -20.57 -6.59
C GLN A 224 -4.40 -20.36 -5.14
N LYS A 225 -4.49 -21.44 -4.33
CA LYS A 225 -3.93 -21.47 -2.98
C LYS A 225 -2.42 -21.24 -3.02
N GLY A 226 -1.88 -20.60 -1.99
CA GLY A 226 -0.46 -20.28 -1.92
C GLY A 226 -0.01 -19.18 -2.89
N THR A 227 -0.97 -18.50 -3.53
CA THR A 227 -0.70 -17.40 -4.48
C THR A 227 -1.30 -16.09 -3.99
N ALA A 228 -0.51 -15.02 -4.03
CA ALA A 228 -0.90 -13.65 -3.75
C ALA A 228 -1.00 -12.85 -5.06
N TYR A 229 -2.17 -12.31 -5.32
CA TYR A 229 -2.51 -11.57 -6.53
C TYR A 229 -2.57 -10.08 -6.22
N ILE A 230 -1.65 -9.27 -6.76
CA ILE A 230 -1.70 -7.82 -6.66
C ILE A 230 -2.58 -7.28 -7.78
N VAL A 231 -3.60 -6.53 -7.44
CA VAL A 231 -4.51 -5.94 -8.42
C VAL A 231 -3.77 -4.88 -9.25
N PRO A 232 -3.79 -4.97 -10.61
CA PRO A 232 -3.11 -4.02 -11.46
C PRO A 232 -3.58 -2.58 -11.24
N GLY A 233 -2.65 -1.64 -11.25
CA GLY A 233 -2.98 -0.21 -11.31
C GLY A 233 -3.88 0.11 -12.50
N ASP A 234 -4.81 1.05 -12.32
CA ASP A 234 -5.83 1.43 -13.31
C ASP A 234 -6.82 0.30 -13.68
N ARG A 235 -7.01 -0.68 -12.79
CA ARG A 235 -8.03 -1.73 -12.87
C ARG A 235 -8.70 -1.92 -11.52
N HIS A 236 -9.96 -2.32 -11.54
CA HIS A 236 -10.63 -2.92 -10.39
C HIS A 236 -10.62 -4.44 -10.52
N ILE A 237 -10.90 -5.12 -9.41
CA ILE A 237 -11.06 -6.57 -9.38
C ILE A 237 -12.40 -6.93 -8.73
N THR A 238 -13.07 -7.91 -9.32
CA THR A 238 -14.22 -8.62 -8.75
C THR A 238 -14.05 -10.13 -8.99
N PHE A 239 -15.03 -10.93 -8.61
CA PHE A 239 -14.87 -12.38 -8.57
C PHE A 239 -16.13 -13.08 -9.10
N THR A 240 -15.93 -14.24 -9.70
CA THR A 240 -17.02 -15.18 -10.06
C THR A 240 -16.64 -16.58 -9.63
N GLU A 241 -17.62 -17.39 -9.20
CA GLU A 241 -17.40 -18.81 -8.94
C GLU A 241 -17.72 -19.63 -10.19
N GLN A 242 -16.79 -20.50 -10.59
CA GLN A 242 -16.97 -21.44 -11.69
C GLN A 242 -16.33 -22.80 -11.33
N GLY A 243 -17.14 -23.86 -11.31
CA GLY A 243 -16.63 -25.21 -11.04
C GLY A 243 -15.94 -25.36 -9.68
N GLY A 244 -16.35 -24.59 -8.66
CA GLY A 244 -15.73 -24.61 -7.33
C GLY A 244 -14.44 -23.77 -7.21
N ASN A 245 -14.06 -23.06 -8.27
CA ASN A 245 -12.91 -22.14 -8.27
C ASN A 245 -13.38 -20.68 -8.31
N VAL A 246 -12.64 -19.80 -7.65
CA VAL A 246 -12.81 -18.35 -7.79
C VAL A 246 -12.05 -17.90 -9.03
N ILE A 247 -12.74 -17.24 -9.94
CA ILE A 247 -12.14 -16.63 -11.14
C ILE A 247 -12.00 -15.14 -10.92
N LEU A 248 -10.79 -14.60 -11.11
CA LEU A 248 -10.47 -13.18 -11.00
C LEU A 248 -11.01 -12.43 -12.23
N LYS A 249 -11.71 -11.32 -12.01
CA LYS A 249 -12.26 -10.48 -13.08
C LYS A 249 -11.76 -9.04 -12.92
N LEU A 250 -10.99 -8.58 -13.90
CA LEU A 250 -10.49 -7.22 -13.94
C LEU A 250 -11.44 -6.32 -14.74
N THR A 251 -11.78 -5.14 -14.19
CA THR A 251 -12.65 -4.18 -14.85
C THR A 251 -11.98 -2.80 -14.98
N LYS A 252 -12.52 -1.98 -15.89
CA LYS A 252 -12.16 -0.55 -16.04
C LYS A 252 -13.30 0.37 -15.60
N ASP A 253 -14.14 -0.07 -14.71
CA ASP A 253 -15.20 0.74 -14.16
C ASP A 253 -14.66 2.05 -13.58
N ALA A 254 -15.54 3.03 -13.39
CA ALA A 254 -15.16 4.33 -12.87
C ALA A 254 -14.45 4.20 -11.50
N PRO A 255 -13.46 5.05 -11.19
CA PRO A 255 -12.82 5.05 -9.88
C PRO A 255 -13.83 5.15 -8.73
N VAL A 256 -13.64 4.36 -7.69
CA VAL A 256 -14.46 4.37 -6.47
C VAL A 256 -13.70 5.13 -5.38
N GLY A 257 -14.32 6.19 -4.85
CA GLY A 257 -13.65 7.05 -3.87
C GLY A 257 -12.37 7.73 -4.40
N GLY A 258 -12.25 7.87 -5.73
CA GLY A 258 -11.07 8.41 -6.40
C GLY A 258 -9.97 7.36 -6.69
N HIS A 259 -10.15 6.09 -6.29
CA HIS A 259 -9.15 5.04 -6.42
C HIS A 259 -9.52 4.01 -7.49
N ARG A 260 -8.52 3.57 -8.25
CA ARG A 260 -8.55 2.41 -9.14
C ARG A 260 -7.15 1.79 -9.23
N PRO A 261 -6.90 0.64 -8.55
CA PRO A 261 -7.87 -0.21 -7.82
C PRO A 261 -8.48 0.46 -6.59
N SER A 262 -9.67 -0.01 -6.19
CA SER A 262 -10.32 0.34 -4.92
C SER A 262 -10.53 -0.89 -4.07
N ALA A 263 -10.23 -0.77 -2.77
CA ALA A 263 -10.47 -1.81 -1.79
C ALA A 263 -11.98 -2.02 -1.53
N ASP A 264 -12.78 -0.95 -1.52
CA ASP A 264 -14.24 -1.06 -1.43
C ASP A 264 -14.81 -1.92 -2.57
N TYR A 265 -14.33 -1.70 -3.83
CA TYR A 265 -14.78 -2.46 -4.98
C TYR A 265 -14.40 -3.95 -4.88
N MET A 266 -13.16 -4.25 -4.50
CA MET A 266 -12.69 -5.62 -4.28
C MET A 266 -13.51 -6.35 -3.23
N LEU A 267 -13.73 -5.72 -2.07
CA LEU A 267 -14.44 -6.32 -0.94
C LEU A 267 -15.94 -6.49 -1.24
N GLU A 268 -16.55 -5.56 -1.98
CA GLU A 268 -17.91 -5.73 -2.48
C GLU A 268 -18.02 -6.92 -3.44
N GLY A 269 -17.06 -7.09 -4.35
CA GLY A 269 -16.97 -8.27 -5.20
C GLY A 269 -16.77 -9.57 -4.38
N ALA A 270 -15.91 -9.55 -3.37
CA ALA A 270 -15.70 -10.69 -2.48
C ALA A 270 -16.94 -11.07 -1.68
N SER A 271 -17.82 -10.11 -1.36
CA SER A 271 -19.09 -10.38 -0.67
C SER A 271 -20.08 -11.26 -1.44
N LEU A 272 -19.81 -11.51 -2.71
CA LEU A 272 -20.60 -12.42 -3.55
C LEU A 272 -20.14 -13.88 -3.44
N LEU A 273 -18.94 -14.14 -2.90
CA LEU A 273 -18.38 -15.48 -2.69
C LEU A 273 -18.88 -16.04 -1.34
N THR A 274 -20.18 -16.31 -1.23
CA THR A 274 -20.84 -16.71 0.04
C THR A 274 -20.51 -18.14 0.48
N SER A 275 -19.94 -18.96 -0.42
CA SER A 275 -19.44 -20.30 -0.12
C SER A 275 -18.06 -20.32 0.54
N TYR A 276 -17.39 -19.18 0.65
CA TYR A 276 -16.06 -19.02 1.22
C TYR A 276 -16.12 -18.40 2.63
N GLN A 277 -15.18 -18.79 3.48
CA GLN A 277 -14.85 -18.05 4.69
C GLN A 277 -13.80 -16.99 4.36
N HIS A 278 -14.08 -15.75 4.71
CA HIS A 278 -13.21 -14.61 4.39
C HIS A 278 -12.30 -14.25 5.56
N THR A 279 -11.06 -13.93 5.23
CA THR A 279 -10.13 -13.21 6.12
C THR A 279 -9.76 -11.91 5.43
N SER A 280 -10.17 -10.78 6.00
CA SER A 280 -9.91 -9.46 5.43
C SER A 280 -8.93 -8.68 6.29
N VAL A 281 -7.83 -8.26 5.69
CA VAL A 281 -6.76 -7.49 6.35
C VAL A 281 -6.79 -6.06 5.84
N VAL A 282 -6.85 -5.09 6.75
CA VAL A 282 -6.76 -3.67 6.41
C VAL A 282 -5.50 -3.10 7.06
N MET A 283 -4.57 -2.67 6.21
CA MET A 283 -3.27 -2.19 6.65
C MET A 283 -3.11 -0.69 6.37
N THR A 284 -1.93 -0.19 6.69
CA THR A 284 -1.55 1.22 6.56
C THR A 284 -2.06 1.86 5.27
N GLY A 285 -2.56 3.08 5.38
CA GLY A 285 -3.06 3.86 4.27
C GLY A 285 -3.86 5.06 4.74
N MET A 286 -3.87 6.13 3.95
CA MET A 286 -4.67 7.31 4.20
C MET A 286 -6.11 7.11 3.72
N GLY A 287 -7.08 7.75 4.39
CA GLY A 287 -8.50 7.71 4.00
C GLY A 287 -9.26 6.52 4.58
N TYR A 288 -10.27 6.07 3.86
CA TYR A 288 -11.28 5.11 4.35
C TYR A 288 -11.69 4.05 3.31
N ASP A 289 -10.99 3.97 2.17
CA ASP A 289 -11.27 2.95 1.15
C ASP A 289 -11.12 1.54 1.75
N GLY A 290 -12.04 0.66 1.42
CA GLY A 290 -12.18 -0.67 1.99
C GLY A 290 -13.16 -0.76 3.16
N SER A 291 -13.45 0.33 3.88
CA SER A 291 -14.33 0.27 5.05
C SER A 291 -15.80 -0.02 4.70
N ARG A 292 -16.30 0.49 3.57
CA ARG A 292 -17.68 0.25 3.10
C ARG A 292 -17.83 -1.12 2.47
N GLY A 293 -16.84 -1.53 1.66
CA GLY A 293 -16.82 -2.88 1.08
C GLY A 293 -16.71 -3.95 2.16
N LEU A 294 -15.92 -3.71 3.20
CA LEU A 294 -15.80 -4.60 4.35
C LEU A 294 -17.11 -4.74 5.13
N GLN A 295 -17.88 -3.65 5.27
CA GLN A 295 -19.22 -3.71 5.85
C GLN A 295 -20.13 -4.64 5.05
N LYS A 296 -20.18 -4.48 3.72
CA LYS A 296 -20.98 -5.35 2.84
C LYS A 296 -20.54 -6.82 2.92
N LEU A 297 -19.22 -7.04 3.01
CA LEU A 297 -18.67 -8.39 3.16
C LEU A 297 -19.12 -9.05 4.47
N LYS A 298 -19.03 -8.34 5.61
CA LYS A 298 -19.50 -8.86 6.92
C LYS A 298 -21.01 -9.07 6.98
N GLU A 299 -21.79 -8.30 6.26
CA GLU A 299 -23.25 -8.46 6.19
C GLU A 299 -23.68 -9.73 5.44
N ARG A 300 -22.84 -10.23 4.50
CA ARG A 300 -23.21 -11.35 3.61
C ARG A 300 -22.43 -12.63 3.90
N CYS A 301 -21.24 -12.51 4.42
CA CYS A 301 -20.30 -13.62 4.57
C CYS A 301 -19.74 -13.69 6.00
N LYS A 302 -19.32 -14.89 6.39
CA LYS A 302 -18.48 -15.05 7.58
C LYS A 302 -17.11 -14.45 7.25
N CYS A 303 -16.74 -13.37 7.93
CA CYS A 303 -15.51 -12.63 7.68
C CYS A 303 -14.77 -12.32 8.98
N TYR A 304 -13.52 -12.78 9.06
CA TYR A 304 -12.57 -12.43 10.11
C TYR A 304 -11.77 -11.21 9.70
N VAL A 305 -11.80 -10.15 10.50
CA VAL A 305 -11.23 -8.86 10.17
C VAL A 305 -9.99 -8.58 11.02
N ILE A 306 -8.87 -8.39 10.37
CA ILE A 306 -7.60 -7.98 10.98
C ILE A 306 -7.29 -6.55 10.55
N ALA A 307 -7.08 -5.65 11.51
CA ALA A 307 -6.64 -4.29 11.25
C ALA A 307 -5.21 -4.08 11.76
N GLU A 308 -4.37 -3.41 10.97
CA GLU A 308 -3.04 -3.04 11.44
C GLU A 308 -3.13 -2.05 12.59
N HIS A 309 -2.37 -2.32 13.65
CA HIS A 309 -2.32 -1.50 14.86
C HIS A 309 -1.66 -0.13 14.60
N PRO A 310 -2.10 0.95 15.25
CA PRO A 310 -1.51 2.29 15.06
C PRO A 310 -0.03 2.39 15.43
N SER A 311 0.54 1.43 16.17
CA SER A 311 1.97 1.43 16.51
C SER A 311 2.89 1.14 15.31
N THR A 312 2.41 0.43 14.29
CA THR A 312 3.19 0.05 13.11
C THR A 312 2.70 0.69 11.82
N ALA A 313 1.42 1.07 11.76
CA ALA A 313 0.87 1.74 10.60
C ALA A 313 1.59 3.06 10.33
N VAL A 314 2.16 3.21 9.13
CA VAL A 314 2.79 4.45 8.68
C VAL A 314 1.76 5.58 8.66
N VAL A 315 0.55 5.29 8.17
CA VAL A 315 -0.62 6.16 8.24
C VAL A 315 -1.82 5.35 8.75
N TYR A 316 -2.31 5.65 9.95
CA TYR A 316 -3.44 4.97 10.57
C TYR A 316 -4.78 5.57 10.13
N GLY A 317 -5.07 5.54 8.82
CA GLY A 317 -6.32 6.02 8.22
C GLY A 317 -7.25 4.87 7.85
N MET A 318 -6.87 4.06 6.85
CA MET A 318 -7.68 2.91 6.40
C MET A 318 -7.96 1.90 7.53
N PRO A 319 -6.97 1.48 8.37
CA PRO A 319 -7.26 0.59 9.49
C PRO A 319 -8.22 1.21 10.51
N LYS A 320 -8.04 2.50 10.83
CA LYS A 320 -8.94 3.24 11.72
C LYS A 320 -10.38 3.23 11.20
N ALA A 321 -10.56 3.56 9.91
CA ALA A 321 -11.88 3.59 9.29
C ALA A 321 -12.57 2.21 9.27
N ALA A 322 -11.82 1.13 9.08
CA ALA A 322 -12.34 -0.23 9.16
C ALA A 322 -12.80 -0.56 10.59
N VAL A 323 -11.97 -0.28 11.60
CA VAL A 323 -12.29 -0.50 13.02
C VAL A 323 -13.53 0.30 13.46
N GLU A 324 -13.60 1.58 13.08
CA GLU A 324 -14.72 2.45 13.46
C GLU A 324 -16.03 2.04 12.78
N ARG A 325 -15.98 1.52 11.55
CA ARG A 325 -17.18 1.16 10.78
C ARG A 325 -17.74 -0.21 11.09
N VAL A 326 -16.89 -1.23 11.19
CA VAL A 326 -17.33 -2.63 11.29
C VAL A 326 -16.76 -3.38 12.49
N GLY A 327 -15.82 -2.75 13.22
CA GLY A 327 -14.99 -3.43 14.20
C GLY A 327 -13.96 -4.34 13.54
N ALA A 328 -12.88 -4.62 14.25
CA ALA A 328 -11.90 -5.63 13.87
C ALA A 328 -11.93 -6.75 14.92
N ASP A 329 -11.81 -8.00 14.45
CA ASP A 329 -11.67 -9.15 15.35
C ASP A 329 -10.31 -9.11 16.05
N GLU A 330 -9.28 -8.59 15.33
CA GLU A 330 -7.96 -8.30 15.88
C GLU A 330 -7.38 -6.97 15.37
N GLN A 331 -6.67 -6.27 16.25
CA GLN A 331 -5.82 -5.14 15.89
C GLN A 331 -4.38 -5.51 16.25
N LEU A 332 -3.53 -5.72 15.24
CA LEU A 332 -2.20 -6.30 15.42
C LEU A 332 -1.10 -5.42 14.82
N PRO A 333 0.06 -5.33 15.50
CA PRO A 333 1.28 -4.87 14.84
C PRO A 333 1.57 -5.69 13.58
N VAL A 334 2.15 -5.06 12.58
CA VAL A 334 2.35 -5.65 11.23
C VAL A 334 3.07 -6.99 11.26
N GLU A 335 3.98 -7.19 12.22
CA GLU A 335 4.77 -8.40 12.41
C GLU A 335 3.92 -9.62 12.85
N HIS A 336 2.74 -9.39 13.41
CA HIS A 336 1.85 -10.44 13.91
C HIS A 336 0.70 -10.79 12.96
N ILE A 337 0.47 -9.98 11.92
CA ILE A 337 -0.64 -10.16 10.97
C ILE A 337 -0.52 -11.50 10.23
N ALA A 338 0.68 -11.90 9.80
CA ALA A 338 0.89 -13.16 9.09
C ALA A 338 0.44 -14.37 9.92
N ALA A 339 0.82 -14.43 11.19
CA ALA A 339 0.43 -15.53 12.09
C ALA A 339 -1.10 -15.60 12.27
N SER A 340 -1.77 -14.46 12.38
CA SER A 340 -3.23 -14.38 12.48
C SER A 340 -3.92 -14.84 11.20
N ILE A 341 -3.40 -14.47 10.01
CA ILE A 341 -3.92 -14.99 8.72
C ILE A 341 -3.82 -16.51 8.67
N VAL A 342 -2.66 -17.10 9.00
CA VAL A 342 -2.45 -18.55 9.02
C VAL A 342 -3.43 -19.24 9.96
N GLN A 343 -3.64 -18.68 11.15
CA GLN A 343 -4.58 -19.21 12.13
C GLN A 343 -6.02 -19.16 11.60
N ALA A 344 -6.47 -18.02 11.05
CA ALA A 344 -7.82 -17.86 10.52
C ALA A 344 -8.10 -18.82 9.36
N VAL A 345 -7.14 -19.00 8.43
CA VAL A 345 -7.24 -19.96 7.32
C VAL A 345 -7.27 -21.41 7.81
N SER A 346 -6.51 -21.75 8.86
CA SER A 346 -6.48 -23.09 9.42
C SER A 346 -7.77 -23.46 10.16
N GLN A 347 -8.39 -22.51 10.86
CA GLN A 347 -9.64 -22.71 11.60
C GLN A 347 -10.86 -22.94 10.68
N SER A 348 -10.77 -22.54 9.41
CA SER A 348 -11.81 -22.79 8.40
C SER A 348 -11.98 -24.29 8.04
N ARG A 349 -11.05 -25.15 8.45
CA ARG A 349 -10.99 -26.59 8.12
C ARG A 349 -11.59 -27.49 9.22
N HIS A 350 -11.85 -26.94 10.37
CA HIS A 350 -12.39 -27.65 11.54
C HIS A 350 -13.77 -27.10 11.89
#